data_ff6fbb2d7eede064c2723918048d279a
#
_entry.id   ff6fbb2d7eede064c2723918048d279a
#
_cell.length_a   1.000
_cell.length_b   1.000
_cell.length_c   1.000
_cell.angle_alpha   90.00
_cell.angle_beta   90.00
_cell.angle_gamma   90.00
#
_symmetry.space_group_name_H-M   'P 1'
#
loop_
_entity.id
_entity.type
_entity.pdbx_description
1 polymer ?
#
loop_
_entity_poly.entity_id
_entity_poly.type
_entity_poly.pdbx_seq_one_letter_code
_entity_poly.pdbx_strand_id
1 'polypeptide(L)'
;MIRPAVFAAAVLVGLDLAGRSPPGSPLHIDLAASAGVSSASLDYIPAADGRPRGILALVPGANASGVEMLGEGPWADFARTNGFILAAFTFVSKAEDLKDEQGYYDTAAGIGATAAAALKKLGAGKVPVFMYGFSGGAHFTASFAEHFPQMLKGWCAASFEMKARRGRFGSDDAKGRRPPGIVACGSEDSRLGAALSYYTRGRAAGRKWTWVEIDGLAHVRSPALEDFARRYFIRLAKRGGPGVWVDIGSGEDVAHSVASAKTHQTWLPGADFTDEWRAFSAQKTDGVIERVVKTKLKNYEQITLFLRMPKESPPAGVMCLSLLANNPTEVRERIRTGDPARSGAAFEFAAEHNLAVIAWGARNLWDPSRNWDELPRAAAKRIDADFDLVAAAWDSAVDYFVKTYNIPSSGYLMCGMSGAAQYAQRLALRRPGRFLAVHVHIASSFDIPVKNGASVLWCVTTGENEMGYARSLRFFRAARDLRYPIVYKAYPGLGHESNGQTSAFGLECFEYALAEQARARNRAGGKGAAPDWPAIFAASDLVADVYNQVVYPKADYSCVPPEFRMYIPSALRDAWLRE
;
A
#
# COMPACT_ATOMS: atom_id res chain seq x y z
N MET A 1 14.17 -41.34 -5.16
CA MET A 1 14.01 -40.97 -6.58
C MET A 1 12.88 -41.81 -7.16
N ILE A 2 11.69 -41.25 -7.22
CA ILE A 2 10.53 -41.85 -7.88
C ILE A 2 9.93 -40.73 -8.74
N ARG A 3 10.04 -40.87 -10.06
CA ARG A 3 9.41 -39.95 -11.03
C ARG A 3 7.92 -40.32 -11.17
N PRO A 4 6.98 -39.37 -11.12
CA PRO A 4 5.62 -39.66 -11.55
C PRO A 4 5.53 -39.55 -13.08
N ALA A 5 5.01 -40.60 -13.67
CA ALA A 5 4.65 -40.67 -15.08
C ALA A 5 3.41 -39.80 -15.34
N VAL A 6 3.53 -38.87 -16.29
CA VAL A 6 2.43 -38.05 -16.79
C VAL A 6 1.70 -38.89 -17.83
N PHE A 7 0.49 -39.34 -17.50
CA PHE A 7 -0.45 -39.89 -18.52
C PHE A 7 -1.11 -38.71 -19.24
N ALA A 8 -0.71 -38.49 -20.48
CA ALA A 8 -1.42 -37.63 -21.42
C ALA A 8 -2.55 -38.41 -22.07
N ALA A 9 -3.76 -38.28 -21.60
CA ALA A 9 -4.94 -38.76 -22.32
C ALA A 9 -5.27 -37.77 -23.43
N ALA A 10 -4.98 -38.16 -24.66
CA ALA A 10 -5.42 -37.45 -25.85
C ALA A 10 -6.91 -37.75 -26.09
N VAL A 11 -7.77 -36.78 -25.76
CA VAL A 11 -9.19 -36.84 -26.19
C VAL A 11 -9.27 -36.21 -27.55
N LEU A 12 -9.41 -37.07 -28.58
CA LEU A 12 -9.80 -36.71 -29.93
C LEU A 12 -11.29 -36.37 -29.92
N VAL A 13 -11.64 -35.09 -29.91
CA VAL A 13 -13.01 -34.63 -30.19
C VAL A 13 -13.07 -34.33 -31.69
N GLY A 14 -13.95 -35.07 -32.39
CA GLY A 14 -14.17 -34.94 -33.81
C GLY A 14 -14.68 -33.54 -34.20
N LEU A 15 -14.09 -32.97 -35.23
CA LEU A 15 -14.58 -31.77 -35.90
C LEU A 15 -15.71 -32.20 -36.85
N ASP A 16 -16.94 -31.94 -36.44
CA ASP A 16 -18.08 -32.04 -37.34
C ASP A 16 -18.18 -30.78 -38.22
N LEU A 17 -17.82 -30.90 -39.47
CA LEU A 17 -17.84 -29.84 -40.49
C LEU A 17 -19.16 -29.85 -41.29
N ALA A 18 -20.30 -29.92 -40.61
CA ALA A 18 -21.59 -29.87 -41.31
C ALA A 18 -22.53 -28.88 -40.64
N GLY A 19 -22.51 -27.65 -41.12
CA GLY A 19 -23.46 -26.60 -40.76
C GLY A 19 -22.83 -25.22 -40.90
N ARG A 20 -22.92 -24.59 -42.06
CA ARG A 20 -22.57 -23.17 -42.22
C ARG A 20 -23.53 -22.35 -41.38
N SER A 21 -23.12 -22.02 -40.17
CA SER A 21 -23.78 -20.99 -39.37
C SER A 21 -23.81 -19.67 -40.15
N PRO A 22 -24.81 -18.80 -39.94
CA PRO A 22 -24.85 -17.49 -40.56
C PRO A 22 -23.54 -16.75 -40.34
N PRO A 23 -23.06 -15.93 -41.30
CA PRO A 23 -21.85 -15.17 -41.13
C PRO A 23 -21.97 -14.29 -39.87
N GLY A 24 -21.12 -14.54 -38.86
CA GLY A 24 -21.10 -13.78 -37.60
C GLY A 24 -21.63 -14.49 -36.35
N SER A 25 -22.18 -15.73 -36.49
CA SER A 25 -22.54 -16.52 -35.29
C SER A 25 -21.29 -17.05 -34.59
N PRO A 26 -21.22 -16.97 -33.23
CA PRO A 26 -20.11 -17.54 -32.49
C PRO A 26 -20.01 -19.06 -32.68
N LEU A 27 -18.79 -19.56 -32.85
CA LEU A 27 -18.44 -20.97 -32.78
C LEU A 27 -18.05 -21.33 -31.35
N HIS A 28 -18.33 -22.56 -30.94
CA HIS A 28 -18.17 -23.03 -29.56
C HIS A 28 -17.14 -24.13 -29.43
N ILE A 29 -16.36 -24.11 -28.36
CA ILE A 29 -15.42 -25.15 -27.95
C ILE A 29 -15.63 -25.44 -26.47
N ASP A 30 -16.11 -26.64 -26.14
CA ASP A 30 -16.08 -27.12 -24.76
C ASP A 30 -14.64 -27.32 -24.31
N LEU A 31 -14.33 -26.87 -23.11
CA LEU A 31 -13.05 -27.06 -22.48
C LEU A 31 -13.16 -28.13 -21.40
N ALA A 32 -12.11 -28.94 -21.28
CA ALA A 32 -12.07 -29.96 -20.24
C ALA A 32 -12.10 -29.26 -18.87
N ALA A 33 -12.99 -29.71 -18.00
CA ALA A 33 -13.05 -29.28 -16.60
C ALA A 33 -11.74 -29.63 -15.88
N SER A 34 -11.37 -28.82 -14.90
CA SER A 34 -10.20 -29.05 -14.06
C SER A 34 -10.56 -28.91 -12.59
N ALA A 35 -9.64 -29.21 -11.69
CA ALA A 35 -9.88 -29.08 -10.25
C ALA A 35 -10.42 -27.69 -9.90
N GLY A 36 -11.55 -27.60 -9.22
CA GLY A 36 -12.20 -26.36 -8.82
C GLY A 36 -12.94 -25.61 -9.93
N VAL A 37 -12.98 -26.14 -11.18
CA VAL A 37 -13.74 -25.57 -12.31
C VAL A 37 -14.83 -26.54 -12.72
N SER A 38 -16.09 -26.14 -12.53
CA SER A 38 -17.27 -26.99 -12.79
C SER A 38 -17.66 -27.03 -14.28
N SER A 39 -17.44 -25.92 -15.00
CA SER A 39 -17.59 -25.88 -16.47
C SER A 39 -16.67 -24.80 -17.06
N ALA A 40 -16.27 -25.04 -18.31
CA ALA A 40 -15.45 -24.08 -19.06
C ALA A 40 -15.74 -24.22 -20.56
N SER A 41 -15.78 -23.08 -21.24
CA SER A 41 -15.91 -23.04 -22.73
C SER A 41 -15.13 -21.86 -23.30
N LEU A 42 -14.91 -21.93 -24.62
CA LEU A 42 -14.40 -20.85 -25.44
C LEU A 42 -15.34 -20.66 -26.62
N ASP A 43 -15.97 -19.50 -26.66
CA ASP A 43 -16.78 -19.09 -27.81
C ASP A 43 -15.98 -18.10 -28.66
N TYR A 44 -16.10 -18.15 -29.98
CA TYR A 44 -15.31 -17.26 -30.83
C TYR A 44 -15.97 -16.93 -32.16
N ILE A 45 -15.64 -15.75 -32.70
CA ILE A 45 -15.99 -15.28 -34.03
C ILE A 45 -14.70 -15.31 -34.87
N PRO A 46 -14.64 -16.07 -35.96
CA PRO A 46 -13.50 -16.12 -36.86
C PRO A 46 -13.19 -14.76 -37.50
N ALA A 47 -11.94 -14.57 -37.93
CA ALA A 47 -11.59 -13.42 -38.75
C ALA A 47 -12.34 -13.44 -40.08
N ALA A 48 -12.86 -12.28 -40.51
CA ALA A 48 -13.78 -12.18 -41.65
C ALA A 48 -13.19 -12.69 -42.97
N ASP A 49 -11.89 -12.56 -43.17
CA ASP A 49 -11.16 -13.01 -44.37
C ASP A 49 -10.57 -14.43 -44.26
N GLY A 50 -10.86 -15.12 -43.17
CA GLY A 50 -10.31 -16.45 -42.87
C GLY A 50 -8.79 -16.47 -42.61
N ARG A 51 -8.13 -15.31 -42.56
CA ARG A 51 -6.69 -15.14 -42.35
C ARG A 51 -6.43 -14.31 -41.07
N PRO A 52 -6.51 -14.92 -39.90
CA PRO A 52 -6.37 -14.17 -38.66
C PRO A 52 -5.00 -13.50 -38.55
N ARG A 53 -4.99 -12.20 -38.21
CA ARG A 53 -3.79 -11.41 -37.91
C ARG A 53 -3.47 -11.41 -36.43
N GLY A 54 -4.39 -11.88 -35.58
CA GLY A 54 -4.25 -12.00 -34.13
C GLY A 54 -5.47 -12.68 -33.51
N ILE A 55 -5.38 -12.97 -32.25
CA ILE A 55 -6.48 -13.45 -31.40
C ILE A 55 -6.66 -12.44 -30.26
N LEU A 56 -7.88 -11.97 -30.08
CA LEU A 56 -8.31 -11.20 -28.93
C LEU A 56 -9.15 -12.09 -28.04
N ALA A 57 -8.63 -12.46 -26.89
CA ALA A 57 -9.29 -13.28 -25.88
C ALA A 57 -9.86 -12.41 -24.76
N LEU A 58 -11.16 -12.51 -24.51
CA LEU A 58 -11.88 -11.78 -23.47
C LEU A 58 -12.24 -12.72 -22.33
N VAL A 59 -12.11 -12.28 -21.09
CA VAL A 59 -12.49 -13.04 -19.90
C VAL A 59 -13.39 -12.15 -19.01
N PRO A 60 -14.68 -12.49 -18.87
CA PRO A 60 -15.64 -11.70 -18.12
C PRO A 60 -15.41 -11.80 -16.60
N GLY A 61 -16.26 -11.10 -15.82
CA GLY A 61 -16.29 -11.19 -14.37
C GLY A 61 -16.58 -12.59 -13.86
N ALA A 62 -16.58 -12.75 -12.53
CA ALA A 62 -16.72 -14.04 -11.88
C ALA A 62 -17.99 -14.78 -12.33
N ASN A 63 -17.80 -15.99 -12.84
CA ASN A 63 -18.87 -16.90 -13.30
C ASN A 63 -19.82 -16.31 -14.36
N ALA A 64 -19.41 -15.20 -15.02
CA ALA A 64 -20.19 -14.60 -16.10
C ALA A 64 -19.95 -15.29 -17.44
N SER A 65 -20.92 -15.19 -18.35
CA SER A 65 -20.84 -15.77 -19.70
C SER A 65 -19.91 -14.96 -20.60
N GLY A 66 -18.97 -15.64 -21.25
CA GLY A 66 -18.10 -15.04 -22.25
C GLY A 66 -18.85 -14.68 -23.55
N VAL A 67 -19.90 -15.41 -23.89
CA VAL A 67 -20.70 -15.18 -25.13
C VAL A 67 -21.23 -13.74 -25.16
N GLU A 68 -21.61 -13.17 -24.03
CA GLU A 68 -22.10 -11.80 -23.93
C GLU A 68 -21.05 -10.74 -24.35
N MET A 69 -19.77 -11.08 -24.30
CA MET A 69 -18.69 -10.19 -24.73
C MET A 69 -18.41 -10.25 -26.25
N LEU A 70 -19.01 -11.21 -26.97
CA LEU A 70 -18.84 -11.39 -28.40
C LEU A 70 -19.84 -10.60 -29.23
N GLY A 71 -20.89 -10.06 -28.62
CA GLY A 71 -21.92 -9.29 -29.30
C GLY A 71 -21.38 -8.04 -29.99
N GLU A 72 -22.26 -7.35 -30.73
CA GLU A 72 -21.92 -6.06 -31.33
C GLU A 72 -21.40 -5.06 -30.29
N GLY A 73 -20.35 -4.34 -30.65
CA GLY A 73 -19.74 -3.37 -29.79
C GLY A 73 -18.25 -3.16 -30.05
N PRO A 74 -17.60 -2.32 -29.25
CA PRO A 74 -16.23 -1.86 -29.51
C PRO A 74 -15.18 -2.97 -29.62
N TRP A 75 -15.34 -4.11 -28.93
CA TRP A 75 -14.43 -5.26 -29.05
C TRP A 75 -14.62 -6.03 -30.36
N ALA A 76 -15.87 -6.22 -30.78
CA ALA A 76 -16.20 -6.88 -32.06
C ALA A 76 -15.76 -6.02 -33.24
N ASP A 77 -16.00 -4.71 -33.21
CA ASP A 77 -15.55 -3.77 -34.23
C ASP A 77 -14.02 -3.74 -34.32
N PHE A 78 -13.35 -3.72 -33.18
CA PHE A 78 -11.90 -3.77 -33.11
C PHE A 78 -11.35 -5.06 -33.74
N ALA A 79 -11.89 -6.22 -33.39
CA ALA A 79 -11.45 -7.50 -33.92
C ALA A 79 -11.67 -7.57 -35.43
N ARG A 80 -12.85 -7.16 -35.91
CA ARG A 80 -13.23 -7.12 -37.33
C ARG A 80 -12.29 -6.21 -38.12
N THR A 81 -12.09 -4.96 -37.65
CA THR A 81 -11.26 -3.94 -38.33
C THR A 81 -9.80 -4.39 -38.44
N ASN A 82 -9.29 -5.10 -37.45
CA ASN A 82 -7.89 -5.52 -37.42
C ASN A 82 -7.64 -6.96 -37.90
N GLY A 83 -8.68 -7.67 -38.36
CA GLY A 83 -8.58 -9.03 -38.80
C GLY A 83 -8.24 -10.02 -37.69
N PHE A 84 -8.74 -9.81 -36.48
CA PHE A 84 -8.52 -10.70 -35.34
C PHE A 84 -9.66 -11.68 -35.18
N ILE A 85 -9.36 -12.87 -34.68
CA ILE A 85 -10.35 -13.75 -34.08
C ILE A 85 -10.76 -13.07 -32.74
N LEU A 86 -12.06 -12.87 -32.54
CA LEU A 86 -12.61 -12.48 -31.27
C LEU A 86 -13.02 -13.74 -30.49
N ALA A 87 -12.43 -14.00 -29.37
CA ALA A 87 -12.71 -15.16 -28.53
C ALA A 87 -13.06 -14.73 -27.12
N ALA A 88 -13.96 -15.42 -26.44
CA ALA A 88 -14.33 -15.17 -25.08
C ALA A 88 -14.44 -16.46 -24.28
N PHE A 89 -13.82 -16.49 -23.11
CA PHE A 89 -13.88 -17.61 -22.20
C PHE A 89 -15.09 -17.50 -21.28
N THR A 90 -15.73 -18.62 -21.02
CA THR A 90 -16.66 -18.80 -19.89
C THR A 90 -16.03 -19.77 -18.92
N PHE A 91 -15.91 -19.39 -17.65
CA PHE A 91 -15.44 -20.25 -16.58
C PHE A 91 -16.42 -20.20 -15.42
N VAL A 92 -16.77 -21.37 -14.87
CA VAL A 92 -17.63 -21.48 -13.69
C VAL A 92 -16.89 -22.26 -12.62
N SER A 93 -16.81 -21.67 -11.42
CA SER A 93 -16.22 -22.28 -10.22
C SER A 93 -17.12 -22.02 -9.02
N LYS A 94 -16.99 -22.83 -7.97
CA LYS A 94 -17.68 -22.57 -6.69
C LYS A 94 -17.16 -21.28 -6.06
N ALA A 95 -18.03 -20.58 -5.35
CA ALA A 95 -17.68 -19.31 -4.72
C ALA A 95 -16.56 -19.46 -3.67
N GLU A 96 -16.54 -20.59 -2.95
CA GLU A 96 -15.52 -20.92 -1.96
C GLU A 96 -14.14 -21.03 -2.61
N ASP A 97 -14.02 -21.74 -3.76
CA ASP A 97 -12.78 -21.89 -4.49
C ASP A 97 -12.24 -20.54 -4.95
N LEU A 98 -13.13 -19.63 -5.39
CA LEU A 98 -12.73 -18.29 -5.84
C LEU A 98 -12.26 -17.40 -4.70
N LYS A 99 -12.87 -17.50 -3.50
CA LYS A 99 -12.42 -16.79 -2.29
C LYS A 99 -11.00 -17.18 -1.88
N ASP A 100 -10.65 -18.45 -2.10
CA ASP A 100 -9.31 -18.99 -1.79
C ASP A 100 -8.33 -18.83 -2.95
N GLU A 101 -8.67 -18.04 -3.97
CA GLU A 101 -7.90 -17.87 -5.22
C GLU A 101 -7.63 -19.19 -5.96
N GLN A 102 -8.53 -20.13 -5.85
CA GLN A 102 -8.54 -21.42 -6.53
C GLN A 102 -9.50 -21.41 -7.74
N GLY A 103 -9.89 -22.59 -8.20
CA GLY A 103 -10.74 -22.71 -9.37
C GLY A 103 -10.05 -22.16 -10.62
N TYR A 104 -10.76 -21.40 -11.44
CA TYR A 104 -10.15 -20.83 -12.63
C TYR A 104 -9.21 -19.64 -12.35
N TYR A 105 -9.13 -19.10 -11.14
CA TYR A 105 -8.13 -18.09 -10.77
C TYR A 105 -6.72 -18.68 -10.72
N ASP A 106 -6.58 -19.97 -10.42
CA ASP A 106 -5.30 -20.67 -10.42
C ASP A 106 -5.02 -21.37 -11.77
N THR A 107 -4.47 -20.65 -12.71
CA THR A 107 -4.15 -21.20 -14.03
C THR A 107 -3.04 -22.27 -14.01
N ALA A 108 -2.27 -22.39 -12.92
CA ALA A 108 -1.30 -23.47 -12.75
C ALA A 108 -1.97 -24.82 -12.47
N ALA A 109 -3.21 -24.84 -11.96
CA ALA A 109 -3.95 -26.03 -11.56
C ALA A 109 -4.69 -26.78 -12.70
N GLY A 110 -4.33 -26.53 -13.97
CA GLY A 110 -4.85 -27.27 -15.12
C GLY A 110 -5.67 -26.45 -16.09
N ILE A 111 -6.58 -25.57 -15.64
CA ILE A 111 -7.43 -24.75 -16.51
C ILE A 111 -6.61 -23.84 -17.46
N GLY A 112 -5.45 -23.36 -17.02
CA GLY A 112 -4.54 -22.59 -17.86
C GLY A 112 -4.00 -23.39 -19.04
N ALA A 113 -3.65 -24.66 -18.83
CA ALA A 113 -3.19 -25.55 -19.91
C ALA A 113 -4.30 -25.83 -20.92
N THR A 114 -5.54 -26.04 -20.43
CA THR A 114 -6.72 -26.25 -21.29
C THR A 114 -7.03 -25.00 -22.11
N ALA A 115 -7.02 -23.81 -21.50
CA ALA A 115 -7.20 -22.54 -22.20
C ALA A 115 -6.09 -22.30 -23.25
N ALA A 116 -4.82 -22.59 -22.89
CA ALA A 116 -3.70 -22.49 -23.83
C ALA A 116 -3.86 -23.44 -25.02
N ALA A 117 -4.34 -24.66 -24.79
CA ALA A 117 -4.63 -25.63 -25.87
C ALA A 117 -5.76 -25.14 -26.80
N ALA A 118 -6.81 -24.54 -26.22
CA ALA A 118 -7.90 -23.94 -27.00
C ALA A 118 -7.41 -22.77 -27.87
N LEU A 119 -6.61 -21.86 -27.31
CA LEU A 119 -6.02 -20.77 -28.10
C LEU A 119 -5.08 -21.28 -29.21
N LYS A 120 -4.35 -22.37 -28.97
CA LYS A 120 -3.53 -23.01 -30.02
C LYS A 120 -4.38 -23.53 -31.17
N LYS A 121 -5.56 -24.11 -30.90
CA LYS A 121 -6.51 -24.54 -31.96
C LYS A 121 -6.96 -23.36 -32.82
N LEU A 122 -7.08 -22.16 -32.24
CA LEU A 122 -7.39 -20.92 -32.95
C LEU A 122 -6.18 -20.31 -33.68
N GLY A 123 -4.99 -20.87 -33.56
CA GLY A 123 -3.78 -20.39 -34.25
C GLY A 123 -2.78 -19.65 -33.36
N ALA A 124 -2.94 -19.67 -32.04
CA ALA A 124 -1.91 -19.11 -31.15
C ALA A 124 -0.55 -19.78 -31.36
N GLY A 125 0.51 -18.98 -31.37
CA GLY A 125 1.85 -19.40 -31.79
C GLY A 125 2.18 -19.07 -33.24
N LYS A 126 1.17 -18.95 -34.12
CA LYS A 126 1.31 -18.44 -35.48
C LYS A 126 0.95 -16.96 -35.57
N VAL A 127 0.00 -16.53 -34.78
CA VAL A 127 -0.44 -15.14 -34.67
C VAL A 127 -0.36 -14.65 -33.21
N PRO A 128 -0.22 -13.34 -32.97
CA PRO A 128 -0.19 -12.77 -31.61
C PRO A 128 -1.53 -12.96 -30.89
N VAL A 129 -1.47 -13.25 -29.59
CA VAL A 129 -2.65 -13.33 -28.72
C VAL A 129 -2.61 -12.16 -27.72
N PHE A 130 -3.74 -11.50 -27.60
CA PHE A 130 -3.99 -10.46 -26.59
C PHE A 130 -5.12 -10.92 -25.68
N MET A 131 -5.03 -10.64 -24.39
CA MET A 131 -6.04 -11.04 -23.42
C MET A 131 -6.49 -9.85 -22.57
N TYR A 132 -7.80 -9.69 -22.47
CA TYR A 132 -8.44 -8.71 -21.58
C TYR A 132 -9.30 -9.43 -20.56
N GLY A 133 -9.18 -9.04 -19.28
CA GLY A 133 -10.03 -9.55 -18.20
C GLY A 133 -10.48 -8.46 -17.25
N PHE A 134 -11.72 -8.62 -16.74
CA PHE A 134 -12.30 -7.75 -15.72
C PHE A 134 -12.70 -8.58 -14.51
N SER A 135 -12.47 -8.06 -13.28
CA SER A 135 -12.87 -8.72 -12.01
C SER A 135 -12.34 -10.16 -11.94
N GLY A 136 -13.21 -11.15 -11.85
CA GLY A 136 -12.82 -12.57 -11.88
C GLY A 136 -12.02 -12.94 -13.13
N GLY A 137 -12.35 -12.39 -14.29
CA GLY A 137 -11.58 -12.58 -15.52
C GLY A 137 -10.21 -11.93 -15.47
N ALA A 138 -10.03 -10.88 -14.69
CA ALA A 138 -8.73 -10.26 -14.50
C ALA A 138 -7.81 -11.13 -13.64
N HIS A 139 -8.33 -11.85 -12.63
CA HIS A 139 -7.58 -12.87 -11.88
C HIS A 139 -7.04 -13.94 -12.83
N PHE A 140 -7.92 -14.49 -13.68
CA PHE A 140 -7.49 -15.46 -14.70
C PHE A 140 -6.42 -14.88 -15.61
N THR A 141 -6.66 -13.69 -16.19
CA THR A 141 -5.76 -13.04 -17.15
C THR A 141 -4.37 -12.80 -16.54
N ALA A 142 -4.30 -12.24 -15.35
CA ALA A 142 -3.04 -11.99 -14.65
C ALA A 142 -2.30 -13.29 -14.29
N SER A 143 -3.02 -14.29 -13.80
CA SER A 143 -2.46 -15.62 -13.50
C SER A 143 -1.98 -16.33 -14.78
N PHE A 144 -2.75 -16.25 -15.87
CA PHE A 144 -2.38 -16.83 -17.17
C PHE A 144 -1.13 -16.18 -17.76
N ALA A 145 -0.99 -14.85 -17.65
CA ALA A 145 0.19 -14.14 -18.11
C ALA A 145 1.46 -14.53 -17.34
N GLU A 146 1.33 -14.96 -16.07
CA GLU A 146 2.46 -15.45 -15.28
C GLU A 146 2.82 -16.92 -15.58
N HIS A 147 1.84 -17.80 -15.78
CA HIS A 147 2.09 -19.23 -15.99
C HIS A 147 2.29 -19.61 -17.47
N PHE A 148 1.69 -18.86 -18.40
CA PHE A 148 1.74 -19.10 -19.84
C PHE A 148 2.23 -17.86 -20.62
N PRO A 149 3.32 -17.19 -20.20
CA PRO A 149 3.75 -15.93 -20.79
C PRO A 149 4.04 -16.02 -22.29
N GLN A 150 4.50 -17.17 -22.75
CA GLN A 150 4.81 -17.43 -24.17
C GLN A 150 3.57 -17.44 -25.07
N MET A 151 2.38 -17.57 -24.48
CA MET A 151 1.12 -17.55 -25.22
C MET A 151 0.67 -16.15 -25.57
N LEU A 152 1.09 -15.14 -24.81
CA LEU A 152 0.58 -13.79 -24.93
C LEU A 152 1.60 -12.83 -25.55
N LYS A 153 1.10 -11.90 -26.36
CA LYS A 153 1.84 -10.74 -26.87
C LYS A 153 1.61 -9.52 -25.96
N GLY A 154 0.46 -9.45 -25.30
CA GLY A 154 0.07 -8.43 -24.35
C GLY A 154 -1.20 -8.80 -23.60
N TRP A 155 -1.45 -8.16 -22.47
CA TRP A 155 -2.62 -8.43 -21.64
C TRP A 155 -3.08 -7.18 -20.87
N CYS A 156 -4.34 -7.20 -20.42
CA CYS A 156 -4.93 -6.20 -19.55
C CYS A 156 -5.79 -6.87 -18.50
N ALA A 157 -5.51 -6.63 -17.23
CA ALA A 157 -6.29 -7.11 -16.09
C ALA A 157 -6.81 -5.91 -15.29
N ALA A 158 -8.14 -5.80 -15.16
CA ALA A 158 -8.81 -4.67 -14.54
C ALA A 158 -9.63 -5.08 -13.31
N SER A 159 -9.47 -4.33 -12.21
CA SER A 159 -10.30 -4.44 -11.00
C SER A 159 -10.25 -5.84 -10.36
N PHE A 160 -9.09 -6.29 -9.94
CA PHE A 160 -8.88 -7.60 -9.33
C PHE A 160 -8.07 -7.52 -8.03
N GLU A 161 -8.21 -8.53 -7.21
CA GLU A 161 -7.42 -8.75 -6.00
C GLU A 161 -6.60 -10.03 -6.17
N MET A 162 -5.29 -9.96 -6.06
CA MET A 162 -4.45 -11.15 -6.06
C MET A 162 -3.59 -11.18 -4.81
N LYS A 163 -3.92 -12.08 -3.89
CA LYS A 163 -3.16 -12.29 -2.65
C LYS A 163 -1.75 -12.78 -2.98
N ALA A 164 -0.77 -12.26 -2.25
CA ALA A 164 0.61 -12.65 -2.42
C ALA A 164 0.82 -14.08 -1.90
N ARG A 165 0.65 -15.09 -2.73
CA ARG A 165 1.25 -16.40 -2.43
C ARG A 165 2.76 -16.27 -2.63
N ARG A 166 3.55 -16.61 -1.59
CA ARG A 166 5.02 -16.63 -1.64
C ARG A 166 5.47 -17.44 -2.86
N GLY A 167 6.31 -16.85 -3.74
CA GLY A 167 6.96 -17.55 -4.85
C GLY A 167 6.30 -17.44 -6.22
N ARG A 168 5.20 -16.68 -6.41
CA ARG A 168 4.53 -16.56 -7.73
C ARG A 168 5.24 -15.67 -8.76
N PHE A 169 6.11 -14.77 -8.34
CA PHE A 169 7.01 -14.08 -9.26
C PHE A 169 8.34 -14.83 -9.27
N GLY A 170 8.52 -15.74 -10.21
CA GLY A 170 9.77 -16.47 -10.36
C GLY A 170 10.94 -15.51 -10.53
N SER A 171 12.04 -15.78 -9.83
CA SER A 171 13.30 -15.04 -9.91
C SER A 171 14.01 -15.21 -11.26
N ASP A 172 13.51 -16.07 -12.15
CA ASP A 172 14.28 -16.59 -13.28
C ASP A 172 14.10 -15.83 -14.60
N ASP A 173 13.67 -14.55 -14.54
CA ASP A 173 13.37 -13.81 -15.77
C ASP A 173 14.52 -13.03 -16.40
N ALA A 174 15.75 -13.31 -16.06
CA ALA A 174 16.88 -12.79 -16.82
C ALA A 174 16.91 -13.29 -18.29
N LYS A 175 16.11 -14.30 -18.63
CA LYS A 175 16.02 -14.89 -19.98
C LYS A 175 14.60 -15.02 -20.55
N GLY A 176 13.54 -14.78 -19.79
CA GLY A 176 12.16 -14.98 -20.20
C GLY A 176 11.52 -13.73 -20.82
N ARG A 177 11.03 -13.82 -22.04
CA ARG A 177 10.23 -12.76 -22.68
C ARG A 177 8.83 -12.75 -22.08
N ARG A 178 8.65 -12.04 -20.96
CA ARG A 178 7.32 -11.82 -20.38
C ARG A 178 6.57 -10.76 -21.19
N PRO A 179 5.29 -11.00 -21.50
CA PRO A 179 4.50 -10.04 -22.27
C PRO A 179 4.29 -8.75 -21.47
N PRO A 180 4.33 -7.58 -22.11
CA PRO A 180 3.86 -6.35 -21.51
C PRO A 180 2.40 -6.47 -21.10
N GLY A 181 2.00 -5.78 -20.04
CA GLY A 181 0.63 -5.85 -19.54
C GLY A 181 0.15 -4.57 -18.90
N ILE A 182 -1.18 -4.42 -18.85
CA ILE A 182 -1.88 -3.36 -18.15
C ILE A 182 -2.46 -3.96 -16.87
N VAL A 183 -2.15 -3.35 -15.74
CA VAL A 183 -2.82 -3.57 -14.45
C VAL A 183 -3.62 -2.32 -14.16
N ALA A 184 -4.93 -2.44 -14.04
CA ALA A 184 -5.81 -1.29 -13.87
C ALA A 184 -6.80 -1.49 -12.72
N CYS A 185 -7.18 -0.38 -12.06
CA CYS A 185 -8.22 -0.38 -11.04
C CYS A 185 -8.87 1.00 -10.94
N GLY A 186 -10.12 1.04 -10.52
CA GLY A 186 -10.78 2.29 -10.18
C GLY A 186 -10.33 2.81 -8.81
N SER A 187 -10.27 4.13 -8.62
CA SER A 187 -9.86 4.75 -7.36
C SER A 187 -10.86 4.51 -6.21
N GLU A 188 -12.12 4.22 -6.52
CA GLU A 188 -13.16 3.86 -5.55
C GLU A 188 -13.42 2.35 -5.45
N ASP A 189 -12.66 1.52 -6.18
CA ASP A 189 -12.75 0.06 -6.07
C ASP A 189 -12.01 -0.42 -4.82
N SER A 190 -12.68 -1.20 -3.98
CA SER A 190 -12.09 -1.80 -2.77
C SER A 190 -10.84 -2.67 -3.04
N ARG A 191 -10.61 -3.05 -4.29
CA ARG A 191 -9.46 -3.86 -4.74
C ARG A 191 -8.24 -3.02 -5.12
N LEU A 192 -8.33 -1.68 -5.12
CA LEU A 192 -7.24 -0.79 -5.55
C LEU A 192 -5.91 -1.14 -4.87
N GLY A 193 -5.90 -1.24 -3.54
CA GLY A 193 -4.68 -1.56 -2.79
C GLY A 193 -4.06 -2.91 -3.17
N ALA A 194 -4.89 -3.92 -3.45
CA ALA A 194 -4.42 -5.25 -3.85
C ALA A 194 -3.89 -5.26 -5.29
N ALA A 195 -4.57 -4.59 -6.22
CA ALA A 195 -4.12 -4.44 -7.61
C ALA A 195 -2.80 -3.67 -7.69
N LEU A 196 -2.68 -2.57 -6.94
CA LEU A 196 -1.45 -1.78 -6.86
C LEU A 196 -0.29 -2.57 -6.23
N SER A 197 -0.57 -3.37 -5.19
CA SER A 197 0.42 -4.29 -4.59
C SER A 197 0.89 -5.35 -5.58
N TYR A 198 -0.02 -5.92 -6.38
CA TYR A 198 0.33 -6.86 -7.45
C TYR A 198 1.24 -6.19 -8.49
N TYR A 199 0.84 -5.02 -8.98
CA TYR A 199 1.61 -4.21 -9.92
C TYR A 199 3.02 -3.91 -9.40
N THR A 200 3.14 -3.39 -8.19
CA THR A 200 4.42 -3.00 -7.56
C THR A 200 5.38 -4.18 -7.47
N ARG A 201 4.87 -5.36 -7.08
CA ARG A 201 5.67 -6.59 -7.04
C ARG A 201 6.14 -7.02 -8.42
N GLY A 202 5.28 -6.95 -9.42
CA GLY A 202 5.66 -7.23 -10.80
C GLY A 202 6.73 -6.27 -11.32
N ARG A 203 6.61 -4.99 -10.99
CA ARG A 203 7.64 -3.98 -11.32
C ARG A 203 8.97 -4.27 -10.62
N ALA A 204 8.95 -4.63 -9.34
CA ALA A 204 10.15 -5.07 -8.62
C ALA A 204 10.82 -6.27 -9.29
N ALA A 205 10.03 -7.19 -9.84
CA ALA A 205 10.50 -8.33 -10.64
C ALA A 205 10.87 -7.97 -12.10
N GLY A 206 10.94 -6.69 -12.45
CA GLY A 206 11.38 -6.22 -13.77
C GLY A 206 10.34 -6.30 -14.89
N ARG A 207 9.06 -6.52 -14.58
CA ARG A 207 7.99 -6.62 -15.59
C ARG A 207 7.77 -5.29 -16.31
N LYS A 208 7.48 -5.35 -17.62
CA LYS A 208 7.06 -4.19 -18.42
C LYS A 208 5.56 -4.01 -18.29
N TRP A 209 5.12 -3.50 -17.13
CA TRP A 209 3.71 -3.31 -16.85
C TRP A 209 3.33 -1.84 -16.83
N THR A 210 2.12 -1.57 -17.32
CA THR A 210 1.45 -0.28 -17.28
C THR A 210 0.49 -0.27 -16.09
N TRP A 211 0.61 0.73 -15.21
CA TRP A 211 -0.39 1.01 -14.17
C TRP A 211 -1.42 1.99 -14.70
N VAL A 212 -2.68 1.69 -14.52
CA VAL A 212 -3.79 2.61 -14.83
C VAL A 212 -4.72 2.69 -13.64
N GLU A 213 -4.75 3.83 -12.98
CA GLU A 213 -5.77 4.18 -11.99
C GLU A 213 -6.83 5.05 -12.64
N ILE A 214 -8.11 4.73 -12.44
CA ILE A 214 -9.22 5.45 -13.07
C ILE A 214 -9.96 6.21 -11.97
N ASP A 215 -9.84 7.54 -11.99
CA ASP A 215 -10.39 8.39 -10.95
C ASP A 215 -11.93 8.30 -10.86
N GLY A 216 -12.45 8.20 -9.62
CA GLY A 216 -13.89 8.11 -9.32
C GLY A 216 -14.57 6.81 -9.76
N LEU A 217 -13.82 5.82 -10.28
CA LEU A 217 -14.42 4.57 -10.75
C LEU A 217 -14.49 3.54 -9.61
N ALA A 218 -15.68 3.02 -9.35
CA ALA A 218 -15.91 1.88 -8.48
C ALA A 218 -15.65 0.54 -9.21
N HIS A 219 -16.18 -0.58 -8.69
CA HIS A 219 -16.00 -1.92 -9.28
C HIS A 219 -16.87 -2.13 -10.53
N VAL A 220 -16.61 -1.38 -11.59
CA VAL A 220 -17.30 -1.47 -12.89
C VAL A 220 -16.31 -1.44 -14.05
N ARG A 221 -16.74 -1.92 -15.23
CA ARG A 221 -15.93 -1.84 -16.45
C ARG A 221 -15.80 -0.39 -16.92
N SER A 222 -14.64 -0.02 -17.42
CA SER A 222 -14.36 1.31 -17.96
C SER A 222 -14.24 1.25 -19.49
N PRO A 223 -15.17 1.84 -20.26
CA PRO A 223 -15.06 1.96 -21.71
C PRO A 223 -13.77 2.65 -22.15
N ALA A 224 -13.32 3.65 -21.41
CA ALA A 224 -12.09 4.37 -21.68
C ALA A 224 -10.85 3.46 -21.52
N LEU A 225 -10.77 2.64 -20.45
CA LEU A 225 -9.71 1.65 -20.27
C LEU A 225 -9.73 0.62 -21.41
N GLU A 226 -10.90 0.15 -21.79
CA GLU A 226 -11.03 -0.82 -22.87
C GLU A 226 -10.56 -0.25 -24.22
N ASP A 227 -10.83 1.03 -24.48
CA ASP A 227 -10.32 1.70 -25.66
C ASP A 227 -8.79 1.86 -25.61
N PHE A 228 -8.25 2.28 -24.48
CA PHE A 228 -6.80 2.32 -24.27
C PHE A 228 -6.16 0.93 -24.47
N ALA A 229 -6.74 -0.13 -23.90
CA ALA A 229 -6.24 -1.49 -24.06
C ALA A 229 -6.24 -1.94 -25.53
N ARG A 230 -7.28 -1.60 -26.32
CA ARG A 230 -7.33 -1.90 -27.76
C ARG A 230 -6.19 -1.21 -28.51
N ARG A 231 -5.96 0.08 -28.29
CA ARG A 231 -4.84 0.82 -28.90
C ARG A 231 -3.48 0.26 -28.48
N TYR A 232 -3.33 -0.04 -27.19
CA TYR A 232 -2.13 -0.66 -26.63
C TYR A 232 -1.83 -2.00 -27.33
N PHE A 233 -2.84 -2.86 -27.52
CA PHE A 233 -2.69 -4.16 -28.21
C PHE A 233 -2.28 -3.99 -29.66
N ILE A 234 -2.86 -3.07 -30.41
CA ILE A 234 -2.44 -2.77 -31.78
C ILE A 234 -1.00 -2.27 -31.84
N ARG A 235 -0.59 -1.42 -30.91
CA ARG A 235 0.79 -0.94 -30.84
C ARG A 235 1.78 -2.09 -30.60
N LEU A 236 1.42 -3.05 -29.75
CA LEU A 236 2.23 -4.25 -29.52
C LEU A 236 2.20 -5.22 -30.72
N ALA A 237 1.12 -5.27 -31.50
CA ALA A 237 1.01 -6.11 -32.70
C ALA A 237 1.90 -5.57 -33.83
N LYS A 238 1.88 -4.26 -34.05
CA LYS A 238 2.80 -3.57 -34.95
C LYS A 238 4.16 -3.60 -34.27
N ARG A 239 5.21 -4.16 -34.85
CA ARG A 239 6.56 -4.21 -34.29
C ARG A 239 6.93 -2.85 -33.70
N GLY A 240 6.70 -2.69 -32.40
CA GLY A 240 6.84 -1.42 -31.68
C GLY A 240 8.29 -1.06 -31.41
N GLY A 241 8.56 0.23 -31.30
CA GLY A 241 9.80 0.80 -30.81
C GLY A 241 10.11 0.40 -29.35
N PRO A 242 11.18 0.94 -28.77
CA PRO A 242 11.69 0.53 -27.44
C PRO A 242 10.78 0.88 -26.29
N GLY A 243 9.56 1.30 -26.41
CA GLY A 243 8.69 1.73 -25.32
C GLY A 243 9.36 2.75 -24.38
N VAL A 244 8.56 3.41 -23.56
CA VAL A 244 9.07 4.44 -22.64
C VAL A 244 8.69 4.08 -21.20
N TRP A 245 9.49 4.56 -20.26
CA TRP A 245 9.21 4.52 -18.85
C TRP A 245 8.73 5.89 -18.41
N VAL A 246 7.66 5.94 -17.67
CA VAL A 246 7.06 7.17 -17.15
C VAL A 246 6.95 7.05 -15.64
N ASP A 247 7.29 8.09 -14.92
CA ASP A 247 7.09 8.15 -13.47
C ASP A 247 5.59 8.30 -13.17
N ILE A 248 5.06 7.45 -12.30
CA ILE A 248 3.62 7.44 -11.99
C ILE A 248 3.19 8.71 -11.24
N GLY A 249 4.06 9.26 -10.41
CA GLY A 249 3.76 10.43 -9.59
C GLY A 249 3.83 11.75 -10.36
N SER A 250 4.87 11.95 -11.19
CA SER A 250 5.05 13.20 -11.96
C SER A 250 4.45 13.14 -13.36
N GLY A 251 4.24 11.93 -13.90
CA GLY A 251 3.85 11.75 -15.30
C GLY A 251 4.96 12.06 -16.30
N GLU A 252 6.22 12.25 -15.85
CA GLU A 252 7.35 12.59 -16.71
C GLU A 252 8.06 11.34 -17.21
N ASP A 253 8.63 11.43 -18.41
CA ASP A 253 9.47 10.38 -18.96
C ASP A 253 10.73 10.19 -18.12
N VAL A 254 11.01 8.96 -17.73
CA VAL A 254 12.17 8.61 -16.91
C VAL A 254 13.27 8.06 -17.79
N ALA A 255 14.46 8.69 -17.75
CA ALA A 255 15.62 8.13 -18.41
C ALA A 255 15.95 6.73 -17.86
N HIS A 256 16.25 5.79 -18.74
CA HIS A 256 16.46 4.36 -18.41
C HIS A 256 17.56 4.10 -17.35
N SER A 257 18.38 5.11 -17.07
CA SER A 257 19.48 5.07 -16.10
C SER A 257 19.09 5.40 -14.65
N VAL A 258 17.88 5.90 -14.38
CA VAL A 258 17.48 6.25 -13.01
C VAL A 258 16.98 4.98 -12.30
N ALA A 259 17.91 4.28 -11.67
CA ALA A 259 17.67 3.01 -10.96
C ALA A 259 16.84 3.15 -9.67
N SER A 260 16.33 4.34 -9.33
CA SER A 260 15.90 4.65 -7.98
C SER A 260 14.46 4.28 -7.64
N ALA A 261 13.61 3.93 -8.57
CA ALA A 261 12.21 3.62 -8.22
C ALA A 261 11.49 2.82 -9.30
N LYS A 262 12.02 1.66 -9.68
CA LYS A 262 11.34 0.77 -10.66
C LYS A 262 9.87 0.53 -10.33
N THR A 263 9.49 0.55 -9.07
CA THR A 263 8.12 0.35 -8.59
C THR A 263 7.19 1.53 -8.85
N HIS A 264 7.74 2.73 -9.04
CA HIS A 264 7.01 3.96 -9.37
C HIS A 264 7.04 4.32 -10.85
N GLN A 265 7.57 3.44 -11.69
CA GLN A 265 7.65 3.66 -13.12
C GLN A 265 6.67 2.76 -13.83
N THR A 266 5.82 3.34 -14.67
CA THR A 266 4.97 2.62 -15.61
C THR A 266 5.64 2.49 -16.96
N TRP A 267 5.43 1.34 -17.64
CA TRP A 267 5.95 1.12 -18.99
C TRP A 267 4.85 1.35 -20.03
N LEU A 268 5.14 2.14 -21.05
CA LEU A 268 4.24 2.37 -22.15
C LEU A 268 4.87 1.87 -23.46
N PRO A 269 4.09 1.39 -24.43
CA PRO A 269 4.62 0.81 -25.69
C PRO A 269 5.17 1.86 -26.66
N GLY A 270 5.08 3.15 -26.33
CA GLY A 270 5.61 4.28 -27.07
C GLY A 270 5.29 5.58 -26.38
N ALA A 271 6.04 6.64 -26.70
CA ALA A 271 5.84 7.97 -26.13
C ALA A 271 4.47 8.59 -26.52
N ASP A 272 3.92 8.17 -27.67
CA ASP A 272 2.58 8.53 -28.12
C ASP A 272 1.45 8.07 -27.18
N PHE A 273 1.74 7.16 -26.25
CA PHE A 273 0.82 6.72 -25.20
C PHE A 273 0.87 7.55 -23.92
N THR A 274 1.87 8.41 -23.77
CA THR A 274 2.07 9.14 -22.51
C THR A 274 0.89 10.08 -22.21
N ASP A 275 0.43 10.84 -23.19
CA ASP A 275 -0.68 11.78 -22.98
C ASP A 275 -2.01 11.06 -22.77
N GLU A 276 -2.26 9.95 -23.49
CA GLU A 276 -3.44 9.13 -23.27
C GLU A 276 -3.44 8.49 -21.89
N TRP A 277 -2.29 7.99 -21.46
CA TRP A 277 -2.11 7.44 -20.13
C TRP A 277 -2.29 8.51 -19.05
N ARG A 278 -1.74 9.71 -19.25
CA ARG A 278 -1.95 10.86 -18.36
C ARG A 278 -3.41 11.28 -18.27
N ALA A 279 -4.20 11.11 -19.32
CA ALA A 279 -5.63 11.44 -19.31
C ALA A 279 -6.45 10.46 -18.43
N PHE A 280 -6.01 9.20 -18.28
CA PHE A 280 -6.57 8.26 -17.28
C PHE A 280 -6.16 8.60 -15.87
N SER A 281 -4.92 8.77 -15.73
CA SER A 281 -4.29 9.45 -14.65
C SER A 281 -4.37 10.95 -14.95
N ALA A 282 -5.56 11.57 -15.06
CA ALA A 282 -5.69 12.90 -14.52
C ALA A 282 -5.24 12.71 -13.06
N GLN A 283 -4.08 12.19 -12.94
CA GLN A 283 -3.27 12.23 -11.77
C GLN A 283 -3.23 13.70 -11.48
N LYS A 284 -4.19 14.07 -10.75
CA LYS A 284 -3.80 14.78 -9.54
C LYS A 284 -2.51 14.12 -9.17
N THR A 285 -1.38 14.78 -9.41
CA THR A 285 -0.21 14.51 -8.59
C THR A 285 -0.84 14.26 -7.26
N ASP A 286 -0.88 13.01 -6.78
CA ASP A 286 -1.63 12.67 -5.56
C ASP A 286 -1.07 13.42 -4.35
N GLY A 287 -0.20 14.41 -4.63
CA GLY A 287 0.50 15.23 -3.68
C GLY A 287 1.41 14.42 -2.76
N VAL A 288 1.58 13.13 -3.04
CA VAL A 288 2.42 12.23 -2.24
C VAL A 288 3.78 12.08 -2.89
N ILE A 289 4.77 12.63 -2.22
CA ILE A 289 6.16 12.58 -2.60
C ILE A 289 6.84 11.41 -1.90
N GLU A 290 7.59 10.62 -2.62
CA GLU A 290 8.29 9.45 -2.07
C GLU A 290 9.78 9.67 -1.97
N ARG A 291 10.37 9.17 -0.89
CA ARG A 291 11.83 9.09 -0.73
C ARG A 291 12.23 7.70 -0.27
N VAL A 292 13.00 7.02 -1.11
CA VAL A 292 13.63 5.74 -0.79
C VAL A 292 15.07 5.99 -0.34
N VAL A 293 15.46 5.43 0.80
CA VAL A 293 16.83 5.50 1.32
C VAL A 293 17.36 4.09 1.52
N LYS A 294 18.50 3.79 0.92
CA LYS A 294 19.21 2.52 1.14
C LYS A 294 19.74 2.46 2.56
N THR A 295 19.63 1.31 3.18
CA THR A 295 20.16 1.05 4.53
C THR A 295 21.25 0.00 4.47
N LYS A 296 22.03 -0.08 5.55
CA LYS A 296 23.02 -1.16 5.75
C LYS A 296 22.45 -2.32 6.59
N LEU A 297 21.15 -2.36 6.79
CA LEU A 297 20.48 -3.39 7.56
C LEU A 297 20.41 -4.69 6.77
N LYS A 298 20.79 -5.80 7.39
CA LYS A 298 20.88 -7.11 6.73
C LYS A 298 19.55 -7.61 6.13
N ASN A 299 18.41 -7.22 6.72
CA ASN A 299 17.08 -7.67 6.32
C ASN A 299 16.24 -6.56 5.68
N TYR A 300 16.77 -5.34 5.55
CA TYR A 300 16.07 -4.17 5.06
C TYR A 300 17.02 -3.34 4.20
N GLU A 301 17.07 -3.66 2.93
CA GLU A 301 17.96 -2.97 1.99
C GLU A 301 17.61 -1.49 1.82
N GLN A 302 16.36 -1.11 2.15
CA GLN A 302 15.88 0.26 2.02
C GLN A 302 14.71 0.55 2.96
N ILE A 303 14.56 1.81 3.32
CA ILE A 303 13.35 2.36 3.92
C ILE A 303 12.71 3.37 2.98
N THR A 304 11.40 3.48 3.02
CA THR A 304 10.64 4.41 2.19
C THR A 304 9.83 5.34 3.08
N LEU A 305 10.03 6.64 2.92
CA LEU A 305 9.21 7.68 3.53
C LEU A 305 8.38 8.36 2.46
N PHE A 306 7.19 8.78 2.85
CA PHE A 306 6.27 9.53 2.02
C PHE A 306 6.00 10.89 2.64
N LEU A 307 5.94 11.93 1.81
CA LEU A 307 5.59 13.29 2.20
C LEU A 307 4.33 13.71 1.44
N ARG A 308 3.34 14.25 2.17
CA ARG A 308 2.20 14.97 1.61
C ARG A 308 2.26 16.42 2.05
N MET A 309 2.27 17.33 1.10
CA MET A 309 2.25 18.77 1.39
C MET A 309 0.83 19.23 1.74
N PRO A 310 0.67 20.19 2.64
CA PRO A 310 -0.63 20.81 2.89
C PRO A 310 -1.06 21.68 1.69
N LYS A 311 -2.30 22.16 1.73
CA LYS A 311 -2.83 23.02 0.66
C LYS A 311 -2.12 24.38 0.59
N GLU A 312 -1.73 24.92 1.74
CA GLU A 312 -1.05 26.21 1.83
C GLU A 312 0.47 26.03 2.02
N SER A 313 1.26 26.77 1.28
CA SER A 313 2.73 26.73 1.35
C SER A 313 3.27 28.09 1.81
N PRO A 314 4.27 28.12 2.68
CA PRO A 314 4.94 26.98 3.30
C PRO A 314 4.11 26.32 4.42
N PRO A 315 4.37 25.03 4.73
CA PRO A 315 3.68 24.37 5.84
C PRO A 315 4.05 25.01 7.19
N ALA A 316 3.05 25.10 8.07
CA ALA A 316 3.22 25.65 9.41
C ALA A 316 4.04 24.71 10.33
N GLY A 317 4.05 23.41 10.03
CA GLY A 317 4.73 22.38 10.79
C GLY A 317 4.75 21.04 10.03
N VAL A 318 5.13 19.99 10.75
CA VAL A 318 5.16 18.62 10.20
C VAL A 318 4.51 17.65 11.18
N MET A 319 3.65 16.80 10.67
CA MET A 319 3.10 15.65 11.37
C MET A 319 3.72 14.36 10.84
N CYS A 320 4.28 13.57 11.72
CA CYS A 320 4.91 12.29 11.41
C CYS A 320 4.00 11.14 11.84
N LEU A 321 3.64 10.27 10.89
CA LEU A 321 2.78 9.11 11.11
C LEU A 321 3.59 7.82 10.95
N SER A 322 3.82 7.13 12.06
CA SER A 322 4.29 5.76 12.01
C SER A 322 3.08 4.85 11.82
N LEU A 323 3.02 4.14 10.71
CA LEU A 323 1.85 3.36 10.33
C LEU A 323 2.09 1.85 10.45
N LEU A 324 1.10 1.11 10.93
CA LEU A 324 1.08 -0.35 10.86
C LEU A 324 0.70 -0.76 9.43
N ALA A 325 1.67 -0.72 8.53
CA ALA A 325 1.51 -1.08 7.14
C ALA A 325 2.50 -2.18 6.75
N ASN A 326 2.08 -3.07 5.84
CA ASN A 326 2.86 -4.25 5.47
C ASN A 326 3.92 -3.94 4.39
N ASN A 327 3.73 -2.87 3.65
CA ASN A 327 4.62 -2.48 2.54
C ASN A 327 4.49 -0.98 2.23
N PRO A 328 5.44 -0.41 1.47
CA PRO A 328 5.40 1.00 1.09
C PRO A 328 4.15 1.42 0.32
N THR A 329 3.61 0.54 -0.52
CA THR A 329 2.41 0.81 -1.30
C THR A 329 1.19 1.08 -0.42
N GLU A 330 1.02 0.28 0.64
CA GLU A 330 -0.06 0.49 1.62
C GLU A 330 0.10 1.84 2.34
N VAL A 331 1.35 2.23 2.69
CA VAL A 331 1.63 3.55 3.30
C VAL A 331 1.25 4.67 2.35
N ARG A 332 1.67 4.59 1.09
CA ARG A 332 1.36 5.59 0.06
C ARG A 332 -0.13 5.78 -0.08
N GLU A 333 -0.87 4.67 -0.19
CA GLU A 333 -2.33 4.70 -0.34
C GLU A 333 -3.01 5.36 0.86
N ARG A 334 -2.59 5.01 2.08
CA ARG A 334 -3.14 5.61 3.30
C ARG A 334 -2.87 7.11 3.38
N ILE A 335 -1.69 7.58 2.99
CA ILE A 335 -1.37 9.02 2.89
C ILE A 335 -2.23 9.71 1.83
N ARG A 336 -2.39 9.08 0.66
CA ARG A 336 -3.16 9.62 -0.45
C ARG A 336 -4.63 9.84 -0.07
N THR A 337 -5.23 8.85 0.55
CA THR A 337 -6.66 8.86 0.93
C THR A 337 -6.94 9.57 2.25
N GLY A 338 -5.92 9.88 3.06
CA GLY A 338 -6.10 10.37 4.43
C GLY A 338 -6.52 9.29 5.42
N ASP A 339 -6.43 8.00 5.04
CA ASP A 339 -6.66 6.82 5.89
C ASP A 339 -7.90 6.90 6.82
N PRO A 340 -9.11 7.13 6.29
CA PRO A 340 -10.30 7.41 7.09
C PRO A 340 -10.65 6.27 8.05
N ALA A 341 -10.23 5.05 7.76
CA ALA A 341 -10.52 3.88 8.58
C ALA A 341 -9.69 3.79 9.87
N ARG A 342 -8.50 4.43 9.92
CA ARG A 342 -7.56 4.24 11.06
C ARG A 342 -6.93 5.53 11.56
N SER A 343 -6.45 6.39 10.67
CA SER A 343 -5.68 7.58 11.01
C SER A 343 -6.37 8.88 10.54
N GLY A 344 -7.63 8.83 10.11
CA GLY A 344 -8.37 9.96 9.52
C GLY A 344 -8.29 11.22 10.36
N ALA A 345 -8.57 11.12 11.66
CA ALA A 345 -8.50 12.26 12.58
C ALA A 345 -7.10 12.93 12.60
N ALA A 346 -6.02 12.18 12.43
CA ALA A 346 -4.67 12.74 12.36
C ALA A 346 -4.44 13.50 11.04
N PHE A 347 -5.02 13.02 9.93
CA PHE A 347 -4.94 13.74 8.65
C PHE A 347 -5.81 15.00 8.62
N GLU A 348 -7.00 14.95 9.24
CA GLU A 348 -7.87 16.11 9.44
C GLU A 348 -7.15 17.16 10.27
N PHE A 349 -6.59 16.78 11.43
CA PHE A 349 -5.78 17.65 12.26
C PHE A 349 -4.62 18.28 11.49
N ALA A 350 -3.88 17.49 10.71
CA ALA A 350 -2.79 18.02 9.92
C ALA A 350 -3.27 19.04 8.86
N ALA A 351 -4.44 18.82 8.27
CA ALA A 351 -5.03 19.76 7.31
C ALA A 351 -5.50 21.07 7.97
N GLU A 352 -6.14 21.00 9.13
CA GLU A 352 -6.60 22.14 9.91
C GLU A 352 -5.45 23.05 10.36
N HIS A 353 -4.30 22.45 10.71
CA HIS A 353 -3.11 23.18 11.15
C HIS A 353 -2.10 23.47 10.04
N ASN A 354 -2.44 23.24 8.80
CA ASN A 354 -1.54 23.42 7.66
C ASN A 354 -0.19 22.68 7.81
N LEU A 355 -0.22 21.43 8.30
CA LEU A 355 0.96 20.63 8.51
C LEU A 355 1.26 19.77 7.27
N ALA A 356 2.54 19.67 6.91
CA ALA A 356 3.00 18.60 6.03
C ALA A 356 2.94 17.25 6.76
N VAL A 357 2.57 16.17 6.06
CA VAL A 357 2.50 14.83 6.64
C VAL A 357 3.64 13.98 6.11
N ILE A 358 4.48 13.46 7.01
CA ILE A 358 5.48 12.43 6.70
C ILE A 358 5.00 11.10 7.27
N ALA A 359 4.97 10.04 6.44
CA ALA A 359 4.61 8.71 6.94
C ALA A 359 5.54 7.61 6.43
N TRP A 360 5.60 6.52 7.18
CA TRP A 360 6.31 5.29 6.85
C TRP A 360 5.62 4.07 7.47
N GLY A 361 5.91 2.89 6.91
CA GLY A 361 5.40 1.63 7.43
C GLY A 361 6.32 1.00 8.46
N ALA A 362 5.83 0.76 9.66
CA ALA A 362 6.62 0.17 10.75
C ALA A 362 6.92 -1.33 10.53
N ARG A 363 6.00 -2.09 9.91
CA ARG A 363 6.17 -3.56 9.76
C ARG A 363 7.32 -3.97 8.86
N ASN A 364 7.75 -3.13 7.94
CA ASN A 364 8.91 -3.42 7.09
C ASN A 364 10.25 -3.29 7.82
N LEU A 365 10.22 -2.72 9.01
CA LEU A 365 11.39 -2.45 9.84
C LEU A 365 11.44 -3.33 11.10
N TRP A 366 10.45 -4.19 11.29
CA TRP A 366 10.34 -5.02 12.49
C TRP A 366 10.15 -6.50 12.14
N ASP A 367 10.93 -7.35 12.80
CA ASP A 367 10.76 -8.81 12.74
C ASP A 367 9.78 -9.25 13.86
N PRO A 368 8.52 -9.59 13.51
CA PRO A 368 7.53 -9.98 14.52
C PRO A 368 7.83 -11.31 15.21
N SER A 369 8.82 -12.08 14.73
CA SER A 369 9.22 -13.37 15.33
C SER A 369 10.08 -13.20 16.57
N ARG A 370 10.53 -11.97 16.90
CA ARG A 370 11.40 -11.70 18.05
C ARG A 370 10.60 -11.31 19.27
N ASN A 371 10.64 -12.12 20.32
CA ASN A 371 10.19 -11.72 21.64
C ASN A 371 11.25 -10.82 22.30
N TRP A 372 11.03 -9.51 22.29
CA TRP A 372 11.97 -8.50 22.74
C TRP A 372 12.25 -8.52 24.26
N ASP A 373 11.35 -9.13 25.04
CA ASP A 373 11.47 -9.19 26.50
C ASP A 373 12.44 -10.30 26.96
N GLU A 374 12.75 -11.24 26.10
CA GLU A 374 13.58 -12.42 26.41
C GLU A 374 14.98 -12.36 25.80
N LEU A 375 15.32 -11.25 25.12
CA LEU A 375 16.59 -11.18 24.40
C LEU A 375 17.79 -11.03 25.36
N PRO A 376 18.86 -11.82 25.19
CA PRO A 376 20.12 -11.61 25.90
C PRO A 376 20.65 -10.18 25.66
N ARG A 377 21.33 -9.59 26.66
CA ARG A 377 21.91 -8.23 26.58
C ARG A 377 22.74 -7.97 25.31
N ALA A 378 23.41 -9.00 24.77
CA ALA A 378 24.16 -8.88 23.52
C ALA A 378 23.26 -8.70 22.29
N ALA A 379 22.08 -9.33 22.27
CA ALA A 379 21.10 -9.16 21.21
C ALA A 379 20.39 -7.79 21.31
N ALA A 380 20.10 -7.31 22.52
CA ALA A 380 19.57 -5.98 22.74
C ALA A 380 20.49 -4.87 22.19
N LYS A 381 21.81 -4.96 22.45
CA LYS A 381 22.80 -4.02 21.86
C LYS A 381 22.81 -4.03 20.34
N ARG A 382 22.63 -5.20 19.71
CA ARG A 382 22.57 -5.29 18.24
C ARG A 382 21.31 -4.67 17.67
N ILE A 383 20.19 -4.80 18.37
CA ILE A 383 18.92 -4.17 18.01
C ILE A 383 19.01 -2.66 18.10
N ASP A 384 19.63 -2.14 19.15
CA ASP A 384 19.86 -0.70 19.29
C ASP A 384 20.72 -0.16 18.15
N ALA A 385 21.78 -0.87 17.76
CA ALA A 385 22.61 -0.50 16.62
C ALA A 385 21.84 -0.55 15.30
N ASP A 386 20.99 -1.56 15.10
CA ASP A 386 20.13 -1.67 13.92
C ASP A 386 19.12 -0.51 13.88
N PHE A 387 18.55 -0.12 15.02
CA PHE A 387 17.62 1.01 15.06
C PHE A 387 18.30 2.37 14.85
N ASP A 388 19.54 2.52 15.24
CA ASP A 388 20.34 3.72 14.93
C ASP A 388 20.56 3.87 13.42
N LEU A 389 20.72 2.77 12.69
CA LEU A 389 20.77 2.78 11.22
C LEU A 389 19.41 3.16 10.60
N VAL A 390 18.30 2.69 11.18
CA VAL A 390 16.94 3.11 10.80
C VAL A 390 16.76 4.61 11.02
N ALA A 391 17.14 5.10 12.19
CA ALA A 391 17.02 6.52 12.52
C ALA A 391 17.90 7.41 11.62
N ALA A 392 19.10 6.94 11.25
CA ALA A 392 19.97 7.65 10.31
C ALA A 392 19.39 7.68 8.89
N ALA A 393 18.78 6.60 8.44
CA ALA A 393 18.12 6.55 7.14
C ALA A 393 16.86 7.43 7.12
N TRP A 394 16.09 7.44 8.22
CA TRP A 394 14.96 8.34 8.42
C TRP A 394 15.41 9.81 8.35
N ASP A 395 16.46 10.20 9.09
CA ASP A 395 17.04 11.55 9.03
C ASP A 395 17.41 11.94 7.59
N SER A 396 18.09 11.04 6.87
CA SER A 396 18.48 11.29 5.48
C SER A 396 17.30 11.58 4.54
N ALA A 397 16.18 10.86 4.73
CA ALA A 397 14.97 11.12 3.97
C ALA A 397 14.31 12.44 4.36
N VAL A 398 14.23 12.72 5.65
CA VAL A 398 13.65 13.98 6.16
C VAL A 398 14.49 15.18 5.75
N ASP A 399 15.80 15.11 5.83
CA ASP A 399 16.71 16.21 5.40
C ASP A 399 16.56 16.50 3.90
N TYR A 400 16.33 15.45 3.09
CA TYR A 400 15.97 15.64 1.69
C TYR A 400 14.65 16.41 1.54
N PHE A 401 13.60 16.05 2.29
CA PHE A 401 12.33 16.77 2.25
C PHE A 401 12.46 18.22 2.72
N VAL A 402 13.19 18.45 3.82
CA VAL A 402 13.47 19.80 4.32
C VAL A 402 14.14 20.65 3.23
N LYS A 403 15.19 20.12 2.61
CA LYS A 403 15.97 20.85 1.59
C LYS A 403 15.18 21.09 0.31
N THR A 404 14.42 20.09 -0.13
CA THR A 404 13.79 20.11 -1.47
C THR A 404 12.42 20.78 -1.44
N TYR A 405 11.65 20.60 -0.37
CA TYR A 405 10.26 21.06 -0.27
C TYR A 405 10.03 22.15 0.77
N ASN A 406 11.11 22.66 1.36
CA ASN A 406 11.07 23.76 2.33
C ASN A 406 10.13 23.50 3.51
N ILE A 407 10.07 22.25 4.00
CA ILE A 407 9.36 21.94 5.24
C ILE A 407 10.23 22.31 6.46
N PRO A 408 9.65 22.58 7.63
CA PRO A 408 10.42 22.81 8.85
C PRO A 408 11.40 21.67 9.16
N SER A 409 12.57 21.97 9.72
CA SER A 409 13.59 20.96 10.06
C SER A 409 13.40 20.34 11.44
N SER A 410 12.50 20.90 12.27
CA SER A 410 12.22 20.45 13.65
C SER A 410 10.84 20.91 14.10
N GLY A 411 10.46 20.52 15.31
CA GLY A 411 9.15 20.86 15.86
C GLY A 411 8.04 19.94 15.36
N TYR A 412 8.39 18.69 15.06
CA TYR A 412 7.46 17.71 14.49
C TYR A 412 6.54 17.11 15.56
N LEU A 413 5.31 16.87 15.18
CA LEU A 413 4.37 16.05 15.94
C LEU A 413 4.48 14.61 15.43
N MET A 414 4.55 13.64 16.33
CA MET A 414 4.66 12.23 15.91
C MET A 414 3.62 11.39 16.61
N CYS A 415 2.95 10.51 15.88
CA CYS A 415 2.09 9.49 16.47
C CYS A 415 2.28 8.11 15.87
N GLY A 416 1.93 7.10 16.66
CA GLY A 416 1.90 5.72 16.26
C GLY A 416 1.10 4.87 17.22
N MET A 417 0.56 3.75 16.72
CA MET A 417 -0.22 2.78 17.48
C MET A 417 0.45 1.40 17.45
N SER A 418 0.43 0.66 18.57
CA SER A 418 0.93 -0.72 18.67
C SER A 418 2.41 -0.82 18.26
N GLY A 419 2.77 -1.71 17.35
CA GLY A 419 4.13 -1.80 16.81
C GLY A 419 4.64 -0.50 16.20
N ALA A 420 3.77 0.31 15.58
CA ALA A 420 4.13 1.62 15.06
C ALA A 420 4.43 2.64 16.18
N ALA A 421 3.77 2.51 17.34
CA ALA A 421 4.06 3.32 18.52
C ALA A 421 5.47 3.06 19.09
N GLN A 422 5.95 1.80 18.99
CA GLN A 422 7.32 1.46 19.38
C GLN A 422 8.35 2.20 18.53
N TYR A 423 8.08 2.33 17.21
CA TYR A 423 8.93 3.09 16.30
C TYR A 423 8.89 4.59 16.61
N ALA A 424 7.70 5.14 16.84
CA ALA A 424 7.55 6.54 17.22
C ALA A 424 8.35 6.87 18.49
N GLN A 425 8.19 6.04 19.52
CA GLN A 425 8.90 6.17 20.78
C GLN A 425 10.44 6.09 20.62
N ARG A 426 10.91 5.08 19.91
CA ARG A 426 12.35 4.87 19.67
C ARG A 426 12.98 6.01 18.90
N LEU A 427 12.29 6.49 17.87
CA LEU A 427 12.78 7.59 17.04
C LEU A 427 12.81 8.90 17.83
N ALA A 428 11.79 9.18 18.64
CA ALA A 428 11.74 10.36 19.50
C ALA A 428 12.86 10.35 20.56
N LEU A 429 13.20 9.20 21.14
CA LEU A 429 14.32 9.08 22.08
C LEU A 429 15.68 9.32 21.41
N ARG A 430 15.85 8.91 20.14
CA ARG A 430 17.12 9.04 19.42
C ARG A 430 17.29 10.37 18.71
N ARG A 431 16.20 11.04 18.40
CA ARG A 431 16.15 12.31 17.65
C ARG A 431 15.27 13.36 18.34
N PRO A 432 15.42 13.57 19.65
CA PRO A 432 14.51 14.46 20.39
C PRO A 432 14.49 15.88 19.82
N GLY A 433 15.60 16.37 19.26
CA GLY A 433 15.65 17.69 18.63
C GLY A 433 14.78 17.88 17.38
N ARG A 434 14.24 16.80 16.83
CA ARG A 434 13.29 16.87 15.71
C ARG A 434 11.86 17.08 16.18
N PHE A 435 11.51 16.62 17.39
CA PHE A 435 10.12 16.49 17.81
C PHE A 435 9.72 17.53 18.85
N LEU A 436 8.53 18.08 18.66
CA LEU A 436 7.84 18.93 19.62
C LEU A 436 7.05 18.07 20.63
N ALA A 437 6.30 17.10 20.07
CA ALA A 437 5.49 16.17 20.84
C ALA A 437 5.41 14.79 20.18
N VAL A 438 5.21 13.76 20.98
CA VAL A 438 5.01 12.38 20.52
C VAL A 438 3.82 11.73 21.23
N HIS A 439 2.91 11.12 20.48
CA HIS A 439 1.83 10.28 21.00
C HIS A 439 2.15 8.81 20.75
N VAL A 440 2.28 8.06 21.84
CA VAL A 440 2.60 6.61 21.85
C VAL A 440 1.38 5.88 22.37
N HIS A 441 0.60 5.26 21.46
CA HIS A 441 -0.64 4.58 21.82
C HIS A 441 -0.47 3.06 21.81
N ILE A 442 -0.82 2.38 22.94
CA ILE A 442 -0.80 0.91 23.12
C ILE A 442 0.47 0.23 22.58
N ALA A 443 1.64 0.80 22.86
CA ALA A 443 2.91 0.16 22.53
C ALA A 443 3.15 -1.04 23.45
N SER A 444 3.43 -2.21 22.86
CA SER A 444 3.70 -3.42 23.64
C SER A 444 5.13 -3.49 24.18
N SER A 445 6.04 -2.63 23.73
CA SER A 445 7.39 -2.48 24.31
C SER A 445 7.86 -1.04 24.28
N PHE A 446 8.79 -0.70 25.20
CA PHE A 446 9.36 0.62 25.35
C PHE A 446 10.88 0.50 25.57
N ASP A 447 11.65 1.35 24.88
CA ASP A 447 13.07 1.54 25.18
C ASP A 447 13.22 2.35 26.48
N ILE A 448 14.38 2.25 27.12
CA ILE A 448 14.68 2.97 28.36
C ILE A 448 14.76 4.49 28.05
N PRO A 449 14.07 5.35 28.82
CA PRO A 449 14.18 6.79 28.67
C PRO A 449 15.62 7.29 28.85
N VAL A 450 16.00 8.31 28.06
CA VAL A 450 17.32 8.95 28.08
C VAL A 450 17.18 10.45 28.41
N LYS A 451 18.17 11.07 29.03
CA LYS A 451 18.07 12.48 29.50
C LYS A 451 17.58 13.46 28.43
N ASN A 452 18.03 13.31 27.21
CA ASN A 452 17.69 14.22 26.11
C ASN A 452 16.21 14.16 25.70
N GLY A 453 15.48 13.10 26.05
CA GLY A 453 14.06 12.96 25.76
C GLY A 453 13.16 13.95 26.54
N ALA A 454 13.69 14.63 27.54
CA ALA A 454 12.96 15.65 28.29
C ALA A 454 12.66 16.94 27.49
N SER A 455 13.24 17.09 26.28
CA SER A 455 12.93 18.20 25.36
C SER A 455 11.68 17.98 24.51
N VAL A 456 11.01 16.83 24.63
CA VAL A 456 9.82 16.43 23.85
C VAL A 456 8.64 16.26 24.78
N LEU A 457 7.46 16.76 24.43
CA LEU A 457 6.23 16.43 25.14
C LEU A 457 5.81 14.98 24.81
N TRP A 458 5.66 14.15 25.84
CA TRP A 458 5.24 12.77 25.71
C TRP A 458 3.78 12.58 26.10
N CYS A 459 2.98 12.09 25.17
CA CYS A 459 1.63 11.60 25.41
C CYS A 459 1.67 10.07 25.29
N VAL A 460 1.47 9.37 26.39
CA VAL A 460 1.49 7.90 26.42
C VAL A 460 0.11 7.42 26.83
N THR A 461 -0.55 6.68 25.95
CA THR A 461 -1.88 6.14 26.21
C THR A 461 -1.89 4.62 26.07
N THR A 462 -2.65 3.95 26.90
CA THR A 462 -2.78 2.49 26.93
C THR A 462 -4.17 2.07 27.40
N GLY A 463 -4.53 0.81 27.18
CA GLY A 463 -5.68 0.19 27.83
C GLY A 463 -5.25 -0.53 29.12
N GLU A 464 -6.11 -0.61 30.11
CA GLU A 464 -5.82 -1.36 31.36
C GLU A 464 -5.72 -2.87 31.10
N ASN A 465 -6.49 -3.38 30.12
CA ASN A 465 -6.45 -4.79 29.72
C ASN A 465 -5.40 -5.08 28.62
N GLU A 466 -4.56 -4.09 28.29
CA GLU A 466 -3.50 -4.25 27.29
C GLU A 466 -2.31 -5.00 27.89
N MET A 467 -1.76 -5.98 27.14
CA MET A 467 -0.58 -6.74 27.57
C MET A 467 0.65 -5.85 27.79
N GLY A 468 0.71 -4.68 27.17
CA GLY A 468 1.73 -3.66 27.31
C GLY A 468 1.55 -2.70 28.49
N TYR A 469 0.44 -2.78 29.24
CA TYR A 469 0.11 -1.86 30.34
C TYR A 469 1.24 -1.70 31.37
N ALA A 470 1.72 -2.80 31.92
CA ALA A 470 2.80 -2.75 32.92
C ALA A 470 4.11 -2.16 32.35
N ARG A 471 4.37 -2.32 31.05
CA ARG A 471 5.56 -1.77 30.37
C ARG A 471 5.42 -0.28 30.14
N SER A 472 4.25 0.19 29.72
CA SER A 472 3.96 1.61 29.54
C SER A 472 4.04 2.37 30.88
N LEU A 473 3.54 1.77 31.97
CA LEU A 473 3.64 2.33 33.31
C LEU A 473 5.08 2.39 33.82
N ARG A 474 5.91 1.38 33.52
CA ARG A 474 7.36 1.40 33.81
C ARG A 474 8.07 2.51 33.04
N PHE A 475 7.76 2.67 31.76
CA PHE A 475 8.29 3.76 30.95
C PHE A 475 7.90 5.12 31.51
N PHE A 476 6.61 5.32 31.84
CA PHE A 476 6.11 6.53 32.47
C PHE A 476 6.90 6.90 33.74
N ARG A 477 7.07 5.94 34.65
CA ARG A 477 7.81 6.16 35.91
C ARG A 477 9.26 6.55 35.63
N ALA A 478 9.96 5.82 34.82
CA ALA A 478 11.35 6.09 34.47
C ALA A 478 11.53 7.43 33.74
N ALA A 479 10.62 7.78 32.83
CA ALA A 479 10.64 9.06 32.13
C ALA A 479 10.37 10.23 33.08
N ARG A 480 9.38 10.10 33.98
CA ARG A 480 9.09 11.10 35.04
C ARG A 480 10.29 11.35 35.95
N ASP A 481 10.98 10.29 36.36
CA ASP A 481 12.16 10.41 37.24
C ASP A 481 13.31 11.15 36.52
N LEU A 482 13.34 11.15 35.18
CA LEU A 482 14.20 11.97 34.34
C LEU A 482 13.60 13.36 34.03
N ARG A 483 12.50 13.75 34.66
CA ARG A 483 11.77 15.01 34.45
C ARG A 483 11.23 15.22 33.05
N TYR A 484 10.79 14.13 32.41
CA TYR A 484 10.10 14.25 31.12
C TYR A 484 8.77 15.00 31.30
N PRO A 485 8.43 15.87 30.36
CA PRO A 485 7.07 16.42 30.24
C PRO A 485 6.18 15.31 29.69
N ILE A 486 5.68 14.45 30.56
CA ILE A 486 4.93 13.24 30.16
C ILE A 486 3.51 13.28 30.70
N VAL A 487 2.55 13.08 29.81
CA VAL A 487 1.15 12.86 30.14
C VAL A 487 0.83 11.39 29.84
N TYR A 488 0.44 10.67 30.88
CA TYR A 488 0.11 9.25 30.82
C TYR A 488 -1.39 9.05 31.11
N LYS A 489 -2.07 8.27 30.26
CA LYS A 489 -3.48 7.92 30.48
C LYS A 489 -3.72 6.45 30.16
N ALA A 490 -4.29 5.70 31.11
CA ALA A 490 -4.81 4.37 30.91
C ALA A 490 -6.34 4.44 30.76
N TYR A 491 -6.89 3.75 29.78
CA TYR A 491 -8.34 3.70 29.55
C TYR A 491 -8.92 2.46 30.23
N PRO A 492 -9.89 2.62 31.15
CA PRO A 492 -10.50 1.51 31.84
C PRO A 492 -11.14 0.52 30.87
N GLY A 493 -10.91 -0.76 31.09
CA GLY A 493 -11.51 -1.84 30.29
C GLY A 493 -11.01 -1.97 28.84
N LEU A 494 -10.21 -1.02 28.32
CA LEU A 494 -9.70 -1.07 26.96
C LEU A 494 -8.57 -2.11 26.84
N GLY A 495 -8.62 -2.91 25.77
CA GLY A 495 -7.58 -3.87 25.39
C GLY A 495 -6.61 -3.31 24.34
N HIS A 496 -6.20 -4.16 23.40
CA HIS A 496 -5.32 -3.81 22.28
C HIS A 496 -6.08 -3.17 21.10
N GLU A 497 -6.75 -2.08 21.36
CA GLU A 497 -7.58 -1.39 20.38
C GLU A 497 -7.44 0.14 20.47
N SER A 498 -7.86 0.83 19.41
CA SER A 498 -7.96 2.28 19.36
C SER A 498 -9.40 2.67 19.09
N ASN A 499 -9.84 3.72 19.73
CA ASN A 499 -11.15 4.31 19.50
C ASN A 499 -11.02 5.83 19.29
N GLY A 500 -12.14 6.50 19.03
CA GLY A 500 -12.17 7.94 18.81
C GLY A 500 -11.59 8.74 20.01
N GLN A 501 -11.83 8.30 21.24
CA GLN A 501 -11.37 8.97 22.46
C GLN A 501 -9.85 8.92 22.62
N THR A 502 -9.23 7.76 22.37
CA THR A 502 -7.77 7.60 22.46
C THR A 502 -7.04 8.43 21.41
N SER A 503 -7.62 8.55 20.22
CA SER A 503 -7.09 9.41 19.15
C SER A 503 -7.27 10.89 19.49
N ALA A 504 -8.45 11.29 19.96
CA ALA A 504 -8.77 12.66 20.33
C ALA A 504 -7.82 13.19 21.41
N PHE A 505 -7.57 12.42 22.47
CA PHE A 505 -6.68 12.82 23.53
C PHE A 505 -5.24 13.08 23.03
N GLY A 506 -4.72 12.22 22.15
CA GLY A 506 -3.42 12.42 21.51
C GLY A 506 -3.35 13.73 20.71
N LEU A 507 -4.42 14.06 19.98
CA LEU A 507 -4.52 15.30 19.20
C LEU A 507 -4.65 16.53 20.10
N GLU A 508 -5.38 16.46 21.21
CA GLU A 508 -5.44 17.52 22.21
C GLU A 508 -4.06 17.81 22.85
N CYS A 509 -3.24 16.78 23.07
CA CYS A 509 -1.85 16.97 23.46
C CYS A 509 -1.04 17.70 22.38
N PHE A 510 -1.32 17.44 21.09
CA PHE A 510 -0.66 18.14 20.00
C PHE A 510 -1.12 19.59 19.87
N GLU A 511 -2.43 19.87 20.04
CA GLU A 511 -2.95 21.25 20.16
C GLU A 511 -2.21 22.03 21.24
N TYR A 512 -2.13 21.45 22.43
CA TYR A 512 -1.40 22.05 23.52
C TYR A 512 0.06 22.32 23.17
N ALA A 513 0.72 21.35 22.51
CA ALA A 513 2.11 21.49 22.09
C ALA A 513 2.31 22.64 21.08
N LEU A 514 1.44 22.75 20.09
CA LEU A 514 1.47 23.83 19.11
C LEU A 514 1.24 25.20 19.76
N ALA A 515 0.31 25.28 20.71
CA ALA A 515 0.05 26.52 21.45
C ALA A 515 1.27 26.95 22.29
N GLU A 516 1.92 26.03 22.98
CA GLU A 516 3.15 26.34 23.75
C GLU A 516 4.32 26.72 22.83
N GLN A 517 4.44 26.07 21.67
CA GLN A 517 5.44 26.46 20.68
C GLN A 517 5.20 27.89 20.17
N ALA A 518 3.94 28.26 19.90
CA ALA A 518 3.58 29.62 19.48
C ALA A 518 3.91 30.63 20.57
N ARG A 519 3.60 30.33 21.86
CA ARG A 519 3.97 31.18 23.01
C ARG A 519 5.48 31.34 23.14
N ALA A 520 6.25 30.25 22.96
CA ALA A 520 7.71 30.29 23.02
C ALA A 520 8.29 31.17 21.89
N ARG A 521 7.80 31.04 20.67
CA ARG A 521 8.19 31.85 19.51
C ARG A 521 7.90 33.33 19.73
N ASN A 522 6.70 33.66 20.25
CA ASN A 522 6.31 35.04 20.53
C ASN A 522 7.22 35.68 21.61
N ARG A 523 7.56 34.95 22.68
CA ARG A 523 8.50 35.42 23.73
C ARG A 523 9.91 35.67 23.17
N ALA A 524 10.34 34.89 22.19
CA ALA A 524 11.68 34.98 21.59
C ALA A 524 11.77 35.92 20.38
N GLY A 525 10.75 36.73 20.11
CA GLY A 525 10.75 37.64 18.96
C GLY A 525 10.72 36.98 17.58
N GLY A 526 10.06 35.84 17.49
CA GLY A 526 9.74 35.19 16.21
C GLY A 526 10.75 34.17 15.68
N LYS A 527 11.87 33.90 16.35
CA LYS A 527 12.86 32.93 15.88
C LYS A 527 12.91 31.68 16.75
N GLY A 528 12.59 30.54 16.13
CA GLY A 528 13.10 29.18 16.44
C GLY A 528 13.02 28.64 17.87
N ALA A 529 12.36 29.33 18.82
CA ALA A 529 12.34 28.91 20.21
C ALA A 529 11.41 27.70 20.40
N ALA A 530 11.95 26.67 21.02
CA ALA A 530 11.18 25.54 21.53
C ALA A 530 10.66 25.84 22.94
N PRO A 531 9.52 25.23 23.36
CA PRO A 531 9.06 25.30 24.75
C PRO A 531 10.09 24.69 25.70
N ASP A 532 10.29 25.32 26.87
CA ASP A 532 11.01 24.69 27.98
C ASP A 532 10.03 23.75 28.72
N TRP A 533 9.88 22.56 28.17
CA TRP A 533 8.93 21.57 28.65
C TRP A 533 9.13 21.22 30.13
N PRO A 534 10.36 20.95 30.63
CA PRO A 534 10.57 20.68 32.03
C PRO A 534 10.12 21.83 32.94
N ALA A 535 10.39 23.07 32.56
CA ALA A 535 9.95 24.24 33.34
C ALA A 535 8.41 24.40 33.31
N ILE A 536 7.76 24.17 32.17
CA ILE A 536 6.29 24.23 32.02
C ILE A 536 5.62 23.21 32.95
N PHE A 537 6.10 21.96 32.96
CA PHE A 537 5.53 20.90 33.79
C PHE A 537 5.86 21.09 35.27
N ALA A 538 7.04 21.57 35.60
CA ALA A 538 7.42 21.92 36.99
C ALA A 538 6.56 23.06 37.56
N ALA A 539 6.15 24.01 36.72
CA ALA A 539 5.28 25.13 37.08
C ALA A 539 3.79 24.77 37.16
N SER A 540 3.40 23.54 36.83
CA SER A 540 1.99 23.13 36.93
C SER A 540 1.48 23.21 38.35
N ASP A 541 0.26 23.72 38.52
CA ASP A 541 -0.47 23.78 39.79
C ASP A 541 -1.28 22.52 40.09
N LEU A 542 -1.22 21.53 39.19
CA LEU A 542 -2.01 20.29 39.25
C LEU A 542 -1.11 19.07 39.30
N VAL A 543 -1.54 18.07 40.05
CA VAL A 543 -0.98 16.73 40.09
C VAL A 543 -2.09 15.71 39.82
N ALA A 544 -1.85 14.79 38.88
CA ALA A 544 -2.75 13.71 38.60
C ALA A 544 -2.28 12.41 39.25
N ASP A 545 -3.24 11.62 39.73
CA ASP A 545 -3.09 10.22 40.09
C ASP A 545 -3.43 9.38 38.85
N VAL A 546 -2.41 8.84 38.20
CA VAL A 546 -2.59 8.10 36.95
C VAL A 546 -3.27 6.74 37.15
N TYR A 547 -3.32 6.24 38.38
CA TYR A 547 -3.98 4.98 38.71
C TYR A 547 -5.47 5.18 39.00
N ASN A 548 -5.79 6.17 39.89
CA ASN A 548 -7.19 6.46 40.25
C ASN A 548 -7.88 7.44 39.30
N GLN A 549 -7.14 8.00 38.32
CA GLN A 549 -7.60 8.99 37.35
C GLN A 549 -8.27 10.23 38.00
N VAL A 550 -7.63 10.77 39.01
CA VAL A 550 -8.07 11.95 39.74
C VAL A 550 -7.01 13.03 39.67
N VAL A 551 -7.43 14.28 39.56
CA VAL A 551 -6.54 15.45 39.55
C VAL A 551 -6.72 16.25 40.83
N TYR A 552 -5.61 16.57 41.48
CA TYR A 552 -5.53 17.34 42.72
C TYR A 552 -4.78 18.66 42.47
N PRO A 553 -5.04 19.69 43.28
CA PRO A 553 -4.13 20.82 43.41
C PRO A 553 -2.73 20.33 43.80
N LYS A 554 -1.68 20.99 43.34
CA LYS A 554 -0.29 20.62 43.66
C LYS A 554 -0.01 20.67 45.17
N ALA A 555 -0.72 21.54 45.89
CA ALA A 555 -0.63 21.61 47.36
C ALA A 555 -0.98 20.26 48.02
N ASP A 556 -1.85 19.47 47.40
CA ASP A 556 -2.33 18.19 47.91
C ASP A 556 -1.56 17.01 47.31
N TYR A 557 -0.39 17.23 46.72
CA TYR A 557 0.38 16.20 46.01
C TYR A 557 0.69 14.97 46.89
N SER A 558 0.75 15.12 48.22
CA SER A 558 0.97 14.02 49.15
C SER A 558 -0.15 12.97 49.15
N CYS A 559 -1.35 13.32 48.67
CA CYS A 559 -2.48 12.41 48.53
C CYS A 559 -2.28 11.36 47.41
N VAL A 560 -1.33 11.62 46.50
CA VAL A 560 -1.03 10.71 45.39
C VAL A 560 0.24 9.91 45.70
N PRO A 561 0.21 8.56 45.64
CA PRO A 561 1.42 7.74 45.79
C PRO A 561 2.52 8.18 44.81
N PRO A 562 3.78 8.27 45.23
CA PRO A 562 4.86 8.78 44.36
C PRO A 562 4.97 8.10 42.99
N GLU A 563 4.70 6.79 42.93
CA GLU A 563 4.76 6.00 41.72
C GLU A 563 3.67 6.32 40.71
N PHE A 564 2.57 6.98 41.14
CA PHE A 564 1.43 7.33 40.27
C PHE A 564 1.31 8.83 40.00
N ARG A 565 2.21 9.64 40.57
CA ARG A 565 2.19 11.11 40.40
C ARG A 565 2.58 11.53 39.00
N MET A 566 1.79 12.42 38.45
CA MET A 566 2.04 13.07 37.16
C MET A 566 1.70 14.55 37.29
N TYR A 567 2.66 15.44 37.00
CA TYR A 567 2.32 16.85 36.83
C TYR A 567 1.59 17.04 35.52
N ILE A 568 0.45 17.72 35.53
CA ILE A 568 -0.37 17.93 34.35
C ILE A 568 -0.70 19.42 34.21
N PRO A 569 -0.38 20.05 33.07
CA PRO A 569 -0.80 21.41 32.79
C PRO A 569 -2.32 21.55 32.87
N SER A 570 -2.81 22.64 33.45
CA SER A 570 -4.25 22.90 33.62
C SER A 570 -5.02 22.85 32.30
N ALA A 571 -4.38 23.25 31.21
CA ALA A 571 -4.96 23.18 29.87
C ALA A 571 -5.24 21.75 29.36
N LEU A 572 -4.57 20.72 29.89
CA LEU A 572 -4.79 19.31 29.55
C LEU A 572 -5.66 18.57 30.57
N ARG A 573 -6.06 19.24 31.68
CA ARG A 573 -6.83 18.59 32.76
C ARG A 573 -8.13 17.95 32.25
N ASP A 574 -8.96 18.75 31.59
CA ASP A 574 -10.31 18.31 31.22
C ASP A 574 -10.25 17.25 30.10
N ALA A 575 -9.29 17.36 29.19
CA ALA A 575 -8.98 16.34 28.18
C ALA A 575 -8.54 15.02 28.83
N TRP A 576 -7.70 15.11 29.84
CA TRP A 576 -7.19 13.94 30.55
C TRP A 576 -8.26 13.24 31.40
N LEU A 577 -9.19 14.02 32.01
CA LEU A 577 -10.30 13.49 32.82
C LEU A 577 -11.46 12.90 31.98
N ARG A 578 -11.54 13.23 30.70
CA ARG A 578 -12.59 12.75 29.81
C ARG A 578 -12.46 11.24 29.62
N GLU A 579 -13.53 10.48 29.94
CA GLU A 579 -13.62 9.02 29.79
C GLU A 579 -13.61 8.56 28.32
#